data_a966b27eeb7de14447fe260d62103b1c
#
_entry.id   a966b27eeb7de14447fe260d62103b1c
#
_cell.length_a   1.000
_cell.length_b   1.000
_cell.length_c   1.000
_cell.angle_alpha   90.00
_cell.angle_beta   90.00
_cell.angle_gamma   90.00
#
_symmetry.space_group_name_H-M   'P 1'
#
loop_
_entity.id
_entity.type
_entity.pdbx_description
1 polymer ?
#
loop_
_entity_poly.entity_id
_entity_poly.type
_entity_poly.pdbx_seq_one_letter_code
_entity_poly.pdbx_strand_id
1 'polypeptide(L)' 'MHRPPVSRSAVPAPKATPAIITPTDSAAMLEAVTASRLAAFYLKRDNIAGARRKLRQALQALNALEVAHVA' A
#
# COMPACT_ATOMS: atom_id res chain seq x y z
N MET A 1 -34.84 6.74 29.20
CA MET A 1 -34.41 6.68 28.74
C MET A 1 -33.48 6.48 28.18
N HIS A 2 -33.39 6.49 28.15
CA HIS A 2 -32.55 6.38 27.56
C HIS A 2 -31.54 6.29 27.16
N ARG A 3 -31.13 6.16 26.77
CA ARG A 3 -30.19 6.09 26.31
C ARG A 3 -29.42 6.10 25.76
N PRO A 4 -29.09 6.19 25.71
CA PRO A 4 -28.30 6.25 25.01
C PRO A 4 -27.51 5.98 24.56
N PRO A 5 -27.41 6.09 24.35
CA PRO A 5 -26.55 5.93 23.68
C PRO A 5 -25.61 5.80 23.41
N VAL A 6 -25.61 5.90 23.44
CA VAL A 6 -24.69 5.99 23.07
C VAL A 6 -23.75 5.79 22.79
N SER A 7 -23.80 5.77 22.79
CA SER A 7 -22.92 5.84 22.43
C SER A 7 -22.13 5.53 21.98
N ARG A 8 -22.30 5.50 21.75
CA ARG A 8 -21.56 5.40 21.19
C ARG A 8 -20.68 5.51 20.89
N SER A 9 -20.77 5.59 20.94
CA SER A 9 -19.98 5.97 20.55
C SER A 9 -19.02 5.98 20.44
N ALA A 10 -19.18 5.98 20.57
CA ALA A 10 -18.28 6.27 20.45
C ALA A 10 -17.28 5.86 20.24
N VAL A 11 -16.98 5.62 20.07
CA VAL A 11 -16.00 5.43 19.81
C VAL A 11 -15.08 5.63 19.46
N PRO A 12 -14.68 5.68 19.37
CA PRO A 12 -13.76 6.01 18.99
C PRO A 12 -12.85 5.87 18.56
N ALA A 13 -12.56 6.11 18.32
CA ALA A 13 -11.78 6.22 17.88
C ALA A 13 -10.71 6.22 17.94
N PRO A 14 -10.16 6.04 17.65
CA PRO A 14 -9.02 5.94 17.72
C PRO A 14 -8.30 6.67 17.18
N LYS A 15 -8.24 7.20 16.99
CA LYS A 15 -7.58 7.88 16.55
C LYS A 15 -6.41 7.75 16.67
N ALA A 16 -5.94 7.86 16.73
CA ALA A 16 -4.77 7.84 16.94
C ALA A 16 -3.99 6.82 16.52
N THR A 17 -4.18 6.24 15.62
CA THR A 17 -3.36 5.32 15.12
C THR A 17 -2.55 5.93 14.17
N PRO A 18 -1.49 6.30 14.44
CA PRO A 18 -0.64 6.91 13.50
C PRO A 18 -0.32 5.94 12.50
N ALA A 19 0.42 5.93 11.78
CA ALA A 19 0.86 4.96 10.87
C ALA A 19 -0.24 4.26 10.22
N ILE A 20 -1.32 4.88 10.08
CA ILE A 20 -2.38 4.26 9.43
C ILE A 20 -2.07 4.08 8.00
N ILE A 21 -2.25 2.90 7.51
CA ILE A 21 -2.09 2.62 6.10
C ILE A 21 -3.43 2.79 5.44
N THR A 22 -3.53 3.75 4.55
CA THR A 22 -4.76 3.97 3.83
C THR A 22 -4.95 2.86 2.80
N PRO A 23 -6.16 2.69 2.29
CA PRO A 23 -6.38 1.71 1.22
C PRO A 23 -5.50 1.98 0.01
N THR A 24 -5.25 3.25 -0.31
CA THR A 24 -4.39 3.59 -1.42
C THR A 24 -2.96 3.13 -1.16
N ASP A 25 -2.47 3.34 0.07
CA ASP A 25 -1.14 2.89 0.44
C ASP A 25 -1.03 1.37 0.38
N SER A 26 -2.05 0.68 0.86
CA SER A 26 -2.04 -0.79 0.80
C SER A 26 -1.99 -1.29 -0.63
N ALA A 27 -2.74 -0.64 -1.53
CA ALA A 27 -2.74 -1.04 -2.92
C ALA A 27 -1.37 -0.80 -3.55
N ALA A 28 -0.73 0.32 -3.22
CA ALA A 28 0.58 0.61 -3.77
C ALA A 28 1.63 -0.36 -3.23
N MET A 29 1.55 -0.71 -1.96
CA MET A 29 2.47 -1.68 -1.39
C MET A 29 2.31 -3.04 -2.04
N LEU A 30 1.07 -3.47 -2.24
CA LEU A 30 0.81 -4.73 -2.88
C LEU A 30 1.32 -4.72 -4.32
N GLU A 31 1.11 -3.63 -5.02
CA GLU A 31 1.59 -3.50 -6.38
C GLU A 31 3.11 -3.61 -6.44
N ALA A 32 3.81 -2.96 -5.51
CA ALA A 32 5.25 -3.03 -5.47
C ALA A 32 5.74 -4.46 -5.23
N VAL A 33 5.10 -5.16 -4.30
CA VAL A 33 5.47 -6.54 -4.01
C VAL A 33 5.20 -7.43 -5.21
N THR A 34 4.02 -7.31 -5.78
CA THR A 34 3.62 -8.15 -6.91
C THR A 34 4.53 -7.92 -8.11
N ALA A 35 4.77 -6.65 -8.42
CA ALA A 35 5.63 -6.34 -9.55
C ALA A 35 7.05 -6.82 -9.33
N SER A 36 7.56 -6.74 -8.09
CA SER A 36 8.90 -7.23 -7.78
C SER A 36 8.99 -8.74 -7.97
N ARG A 37 7.98 -9.45 -7.54
CA ARG A 37 7.96 -10.91 -7.70
C ARG A 37 7.90 -11.30 -9.17
N LEU A 38 7.11 -10.59 -9.94
CA LEU A 38 7.02 -10.86 -11.36
C LEU A 38 8.34 -10.55 -12.06
N ALA A 39 9.02 -9.49 -11.62
CA ALA A 39 10.33 -9.18 -12.18
C ALA A 39 11.30 -10.33 -11.94
N ALA A 40 11.30 -10.87 -10.73
CA ALA A 40 12.18 -12.00 -10.41
C ALA A 40 11.83 -13.20 -11.28
N PHE A 41 10.55 -13.46 -11.47
CA PHE A 41 10.07 -14.54 -12.30
C PHE A 41 10.58 -14.38 -13.75
N TYR A 42 10.44 -13.17 -14.28
CA TYR A 42 10.91 -12.91 -15.65
C TYR A 42 12.42 -13.03 -15.79
N LEU A 43 13.16 -12.61 -14.76
CA LEU A 43 14.61 -12.74 -14.79
C LEU A 43 15.04 -14.19 -14.84
N LYS A 44 14.35 -15.06 -14.12
CA LYS A 44 14.65 -16.48 -14.15
C LYS A 44 14.43 -17.09 -15.51
N ARG A 45 13.63 -16.45 -16.34
CA ARG A 45 13.35 -16.90 -17.69
C ARG A 45 14.11 -16.11 -18.74
N ASP A 46 15.05 -15.31 -18.30
CA ASP A 46 15.85 -14.46 -19.18
C ASP A 46 15.03 -13.45 -19.94
N ASN A 47 13.86 -13.11 -19.40
CA ASN A 47 13.02 -12.09 -20.01
C ASN A 47 13.38 -10.75 -19.41
N ILE A 48 14.44 -10.17 -19.91
CA ILE A 48 14.95 -8.91 -19.37
C ILE A 48 13.97 -7.77 -19.56
N ALA A 49 13.37 -7.69 -20.73
CA ALA A 49 12.42 -6.59 -21.01
C ALA A 49 11.21 -6.65 -20.08
N GLY A 50 10.68 -7.84 -19.85
CA GLY A 50 9.57 -8.01 -18.94
C GLY A 50 9.95 -7.63 -17.52
N ALA A 51 11.14 -8.08 -17.09
CA ALA A 51 11.61 -7.76 -15.75
C ALA A 51 11.77 -6.26 -15.57
N ARG A 52 12.31 -5.58 -16.55
CA ARG A 52 12.51 -4.14 -16.48
C ARG A 52 11.18 -3.40 -16.36
N ARG A 53 10.18 -3.83 -17.11
CA ARG A 53 8.86 -3.20 -17.02
C ARG A 53 8.29 -3.37 -15.63
N LYS A 54 8.44 -4.58 -15.05
CA LYS A 54 7.88 -4.83 -13.72
C LYS A 54 8.65 -4.09 -12.65
N LEU A 55 9.95 -3.99 -12.76
CA LEU A 55 10.73 -3.22 -11.80
C LEU A 55 10.38 -1.74 -11.87
N ARG A 56 10.14 -1.24 -13.07
CA ARG A 56 9.74 0.15 -13.22
C ARG A 56 8.38 0.38 -12.57
N GLN A 57 7.47 -0.56 -12.72
CA GLN A 57 6.17 -0.49 -12.10
C GLN A 57 6.29 -0.51 -10.57
N ALA A 58 7.15 -1.38 -10.05
CA ALA A 58 7.39 -1.44 -8.62
C ALA A 58 7.96 -0.12 -8.11
N LEU A 59 8.88 0.45 -8.85
CA LEU A 59 9.49 1.71 -8.45
C LEU A 59 8.47 2.84 -8.43
N GLN A 60 7.58 2.87 -9.41
CA GLN A 60 6.52 3.88 -9.43
C GLN A 60 5.64 3.76 -8.20
N ALA A 61 5.29 2.53 -7.81
CA ALA A 61 4.47 2.33 -6.63
C ALA A 61 5.20 2.79 -5.37
N LEU A 62 6.49 2.50 -5.28
CA LEU A 62 7.28 2.93 -4.13
C LEU A 62 7.42 4.44 -4.10
N ASN A 63 7.59 5.07 -5.25
CA ASN A 63 7.68 6.52 -5.31
C ASN A 63 6.38 7.16 -4.85
N ALA A 64 5.25 6.58 -5.23
CA ALA A 64 3.95 7.09 -4.78
C ALA A 64 3.83 7.02 -3.27
N LEU A 65 4.29 5.91 -2.68
CA LEU A 65 4.27 5.77 -1.23
C LEU A 65 5.18 6.78 -0.56
N GLU A 66 6.36 6.97 -1.11
CA GLU A 66 7.32 7.90 -0.54
C GLU A 66 6.77 9.32 -0.56
N VAL A 67 6.18 9.73 -1.67
CA VAL A 67 5.60 11.06 -1.78
C VAL A 67 4.48 11.24 -0.77
N ALA A 68 3.64 10.23 -0.61
CA ALA A 68 2.52 10.31 0.31
C ALA A 68 2.98 10.45 1.75
N HIS A 69 4.13 9.90 2.10
CA HIS A 69 4.61 9.90 3.47
C HIS A 69 5.60 10.98 3.79
N VAL A 70 6.08 11.67 2.79
CA VAL A 70 7.04 12.73 3.02
C VAL A 70 6.36 14.02 3.40
N ALA A 71 5.19 14.23 2.88
CA ALA A 71 4.48 15.44 3.20
C ALA A 71 4.04 15.47 4.65
#